data_afb8c7a460519d6acd5643b19e6eea9f
#
_entry.id   afb8c7a460519d6acd5643b19e6eea9f
#
_cell.length_a   1.000
_cell.length_b   1.000
_cell.length_c   1.000
_cell.angle_alpha   90.00
_cell.angle_beta   90.00
_cell.angle_gamma   90.00
#
_symmetry.space_group_name_H-M   'P 1'
#
loop_
_entity.id
_entity.type
_entity.pdbx_description
1 polymer ?
#
loop_
_entity_poly.entity_id
_entity_poly.type
_entity_poly.pdbx_seq_one_letter_code
_entity_poly.pdbx_strand_id
1 'polypeptide(L)'
;MAFCIGGYPSEEYKRRADLALSYGNSEIEIGIINVEASPYFYGITPTEIQLVAPAFIDAYRRAEKDGYDAAVPLGMLDLGVDGGRSAVDIPVIAPMEACLHVAALLGDRFGLIIYHEKLLAFNRAIVRRYGMEERIVGFGVSGFDLPDLTAHREEVITNFVNEAKRLIGAGAEVIIPMGISQCPVHIDAKWLQEQLGVPVVEGFGAPIRMAGLLAGLGLKQSRIRWPKSGAGK
;
A
#
# COMPACT_ATOMS: atom_id res chain seq x y z
N MET A 1 2.26 -15.78 3.76
CA MET A 1 1.23 -14.79 3.42
C MET A 1 1.17 -14.56 1.90
N ALA A 2 0.02 -14.18 1.37
CA ALA A 2 -0.16 -13.86 -0.04
C ALA A 2 0.02 -12.36 -0.30
N PHE A 3 0.80 -12.00 -1.34
CA PHE A 3 0.91 -10.64 -1.84
C PHE A 3 0.23 -10.55 -3.22
N CYS A 4 -0.84 -9.76 -3.32
CA CYS A 4 -1.74 -9.74 -4.47
C CYS A 4 -1.33 -8.63 -5.44
N ILE A 5 -0.83 -8.99 -6.63
CA ILE A 5 -0.32 -8.08 -7.67
C ILE A 5 -1.13 -8.25 -8.94
N GLY A 6 -1.47 -7.16 -9.61
CA GLY A 6 -2.09 -7.21 -10.93
C GLY A 6 -1.97 -5.90 -11.70
N GLY A 7 -2.31 -5.94 -12.97
CA GLY A 7 -2.46 -4.74 -13.80
C GLY A 7 -1.17 -4.15 -14.36
N TYR A 8 -0.01 -4.78 -14.21
CA TYR A 8 1.27 -4.24 -14.69
C TYR A 8 1.78 -4.99 -15.92
N PRO A 9 2.53 -4.32 -16.83
CA PRO A 9 3.32 -4.98 -17.86
C PRO A 9 4.31 -5.98 -17.22
N SER A 10 4.69 -7.02 -17.95
CA SER A 10 5.46 -8.18 -17.45
C SER A 10 6.72 -7.79 -16.66
N GLU A 11 7.49 -6.81 -17.14
CA GLU A 11 8.71 -6.35 -16.48
C GLU A 11 8.41 -5.68 -15.15
N GLU A 12 7.44 -4.77 -15.13
CA GLU A 12 7.02 -4.05 -13.93
C GLU A 12 6.30 -4.96 -12.92
N TYR A 13 5.56 -5.96 -13.41
CA TYR A 13 5.00 -7.01 -12.57
C TYR A 13 6.11 -7.82 -11.88
N LYS A 14 7.10 -8.28 -12.65
CA LYS A 14 8.23 -9.04 -12.12
C LYS A 14 9.01 -8.23 -11.08
N ARG A 15 9.30 -6.96 -11.36
CA ARG A 15 10.01 -6.06 -10.43
C ARG A 15 9.29 -5.97 -9.07
N ARG A 16 7.96 -5.85 -9.07
CA ARG A 16 7.15 -5.80 -7.85
C ARG A 16 7.09 -7.14 -7.13
N ALA A 17 6.98 -8.21 -7.87
CA ALA A 17 6.99 -9.56 -7.31
C ALA A 17 8.33 -9.87 -6.64
N ASP A 18 9.45 -9.63 -7.33
CA ASP A 18 10.79 -9.83 -6.79
C ASP A 18 11.02 -8.98 -5.53
N LEU A 19 10.58 -7.72 -5.56
CA LEU A 19 10.68 -6.84 -4.40
C LEU A 19 9.84 -7.38 -3.22
N ALA A 20 8.58 -7.77 -3.46
CA ALA A 20 7.75 -8.35 -2.40
C ALA A 20 8.39 -9.60 -1.78
N LEU A 21 8.89 -10.50 -2.62
CA LEU A 21 9.57 -11.72 -2.17
C LEU A 21 10.82 -11.43 -1.33
N SER A 22 11.54 -10.34 -1.62
CA SER A 22 12.73 -9.94 -0.86
C SER A 22 12.44 -9.55 0.60
N TYR A 23 11.19 -9.26 0.94
CA TYR A 23 10.75 -9.02 2.33
C TYR A 23 10.50 -10.31 3.11
N GLY A 24 10.53 -11.49 2.47
CA GLY A 24 10.44 -12.78 3.13
C GLY A 24 11.62 -13.05 4.06
N ASN A 25 11.40 -13.92 5.04
CA ASN A 25 12.44 -14.40 5.98
C ASN A 25 12.05 -15.78 6.52
N SER A 26 12.78 -16.28 7.53
CA SER A 26 12.49 -17.58 8.16
C SER A 26 11.11 -17.69 8.82
N GLU A 27 10.45 -16.57 9.12
CA GLU A 27 9.14 -16.54 9.79
C GLU A 27 8.00 -16.17 8.81
N ILE A 28 8.33 -15.49 7.71
CA ILE A 28 7.35 -15.00 6.74
C ILE A 28 7.69 -15.53 5.35
N GLU A 29 6.97 -16.55 4.92
CA GLU A 29 6.96 -17.00 3.53
C GLU A 29 5.95 -16.16 2.73
N ILE A 30 6.38 -15.64 1.57
CA ILE A 30 5.55 -14.80 0.71
C ILE A 30 5.28 -15.54 -0.60
N GLY A 31 4.00 -15.70 -0.93
CA GLY A 31 3.57 -16.15 -2.25
C GLY A 31 2.91 -15.02 -3.02
N ILE A 32 3.06 -15.02 -4.32
CA ILE A 32 2.46 -14.02 -5.20
C ILE A 32 1.14 -14.56 -5.78
N ILE A 33 0.06 -13.82 -5.56
CA ILE A 33 -1.23 -14.08 -6.20
C ILE A 33 -1.42 -13.04 -7.30
N ASN A 34 -1.56 -13.52 -8.54
CA ASN A 34 -1.90 -12.62 -9.65
C ASN A 34 -3.36 -12.21 -9.55
N VAL A 35 -3.62 -10.90 -9.50
CA VAL A 35 -4.97 -10.34 -9.58
C VAL A 35 -5.39 -10.33 -11.04
N GLU A 36 -6.60 -10.79 -11.33
CA GLU A 36 -7.11 -10.85 -12.70
C GLU A 36 -7.12 -9.48 -13.37
N ALA A 37 -6.93 -9.46 -14.70
CA ALA A 37 -6.87 -8.23 -15.44
C ALA A 37 -8.18 -7.44 -15.33
N SER A 38 -8.05 -6.15 -15.07
CA SER A 38 -9.15 -5.20 -15.07
C SER A 38 -8.73 -3.94 -15.85
N PRO A 39 -9.60 -3.37 -16.69
CA PRO A 39 -9.28 -2.12 -17.37
C PRO A 39 -9.14 -0.93 -16.41
N TYR A 40 -9.48 -1.11 -15.15
CA TYR A 40 -9.50 -0.06 -14.12
C TYR A 40 -8.27 -0.06 -13.19
N PHE A 41 -7.26 -0.92 -13.42
CA PHE A 41 -6.07 -0.99 -12.56
C PHE A 41 -5.29 0.31 -12.42
N TYR A 42 -5.27 1.12 -13.47
CA TYR A 42 -4.60 2.43 -13.47
C TYR A 42 -5.54 3.59 -13.17
N GLY A 43 -6.77 3.27 -12.78
CA GLY A 43 -7.76 4.27 -12.46
C GLY A 43 -7.43 5.00 -11.16
N ILE A 44 -7.59 6.31 -11.20
CA ILE A 44 -7.36 7.20 -10.06
C ILE A 44 -8.63 7.92 -9.62
N THR A 45 -9.76 7.57 -10.22
CA THR A 45 -11.07 8.10 -9.83
C THR A 45 -11.78 7.16 -8.85
N PRO A 46 -12.66 7.66 -7.99
CA PRO A 46 -13.46 6.82 -7.10
C PRO A 46 -14.22 5.70 -7.82
N THR A 47 -14.74 5.97 -9.02
CA THR A 47 -15.44 4.96 -9.83
C THR A 47 -14.52 3.81 -10.22
N GLU A 48 -13.35 4.11 -10.76
CA GLU A 48 -12.37 3.10 -11.18
C GLU A 48 -11.86 2.26 -10.00
N ILE A 49 -11.61 2.91 -8.86
CA ILE A 49 -11.21 2.23 -7.62
C ILE A 49 -12.29 1.23 -7.15
N GLN A 50 -13.57 1.58 -7.27
CA GLN A 50 -14.67 0.68 -6.96
C GLN A 50 -14.75 -0.49 -7.96
N LEU A 51 -14.53 -0.24 -9.24
CA LEU A 51 -14.62 -1.24 -10.30
C LEU A 51 -13.46 -2.23 -10.32
N VAL A 52 -12.31 -1.90 -9.76
CA VAL A 52 -11.18 -2.83 -9.62
C VAL A 52 -11.30 -3.71 -8.36
N ALA A 53 -12.04 -3.28 -7.35
CA ALA A 53 -12.16 -3.96 -6.06
C ALA A 53 -12.59 -5.44 -6.17
N PRO A 54 -13.54 -5.86 -7.03
CA PRO A 54 -13.92 -7.27 -7.18
C PRO A 54 -12.75 -8.19 -7.52
N ALA A 55 -11.83 -7.78 -8.39
CA ALA A 55 -10.67 -8.58 -8.77
C ALA A 55 -9.74 -8.83 -7.57
N PHE A 56 -9.55 -7.85 -6.69
CA PHE A 56 -8.79 -8.01 -5.46
C PHE A 56 -9.52 -8.92 -4.45
N ILE A 57 -10.83 -8.77 -4.29
CA ILE A 57 -11.62 -9.64 -3.39
C ILE A 57 -11.52 -11.11 -3.82
N ASP A 58 -11.55 -11.40 -5.12
CA ASP A 58 -11.36 -12.75 -5.64
C ASP A 58 -9.92 -13.25 -5.42
N ALA A 59 -8.92 -12.38 -5.52
CA ALA A 59 -7.55 -12.73 -5.17
C ALA A 59 -7.40 -13.11 -3.68
N TYR A 60 -8.06 -12.40 -2.77
CA TYR A 60 -8.07 -12.75 -1.34
C TYR A 60 -8.75 -14.09 -1.07
N ARG A 61 -9.86 -14.40 -1.76
CA ARG A 61 -10.52 -15.72 -1.68
C ARG A 61 -9.59 -16.84 -2.16
N ARG A 62 -8.86 -16.60 -3.25
CA ARG A 62 -7.86 -17.58 -3.74
C ARG A 62 -6.74 -17.75 -2.73
N ALA A 63 -6.22 -16.66 -2.16
CA ALA A 63 -5.21 -16.73 -1.12
C ALA A 63 -5.66 -17.60 0.07
N GLU A 64 -6.87 -17.39 0.58
CA GLU A 64 -7.41 -18.25 1.66
C GLU A 64 -7.56 -19.70 1.22
N LYS A 65 -8.10 -19.96 0.03
CA LYS A 65 -8.28 -21.31 -0.52
C LYS A 65 -6.95 -22.04 -0.72
N ASP A 66 -5.90 -21.32 -1.11
CA ASP A 66 -4.56 -21.85 -1.34
C ASP A 66 -3.75 -22.03 -0.04
N GLY A 67 -4.37 -21.73 1.13
CA GLY A 67 -3.81 -22.00 2.45
C GLY A 67 -2.88 -20.91 2.99
N TYR A 68 -2.92 -19.70 2.45
CA TYR A 68 -2.18 -18.58 3.03
C TYR A 68 -2.83 -18.08 4.33
N ASP A 69 -2.02 -17.63 5.28
CA ASP A 69 -2.45 -17.16 6.60
C ASP A 69 -2.85 -15.69 6.62
N ALA A 70 -2.48 -14.91 5.60
CA ALA A 70 -2.85 -13.49 5.46
C ALA A 70 -2.74 -13.06 3.99
N ALA A 71 -3.39 -11.96 3.62
CA ALA A 71 -3.30 -11.37 2.28
C ALA A 71 -3.05 -9.86 2.34
N VAL A 72 -2.25 -9.36 1.40
CA VAL A 72 -1.91 -7.94 1.24
C VAL A 72 -2.12 -7.56 -0.23
N PRO A 73 -2.93 -6.54 -0.56
CA PRO A 73 -2.98 -6.00 -1.92
C PRO A 73 -1.77 -5.12 -2.21
N LEU A 74 -1.33 -5.12 -3.45
CA LEU A 74 -0.38 -4.11 -3.92
C LEU A 74 -1.09 -2.75 -4.05
N GLY A 75 -0.51 -1.71 -3.46
CA GLY A 75 -0.94 -0.31 -3.64
C GLY A 75 -1.59 0.34 -2.43
N MET A 76 -1.33 1.65 -2.30
CA MET A 76 -1.72 2.46 -1.13
C MET A 76 -3.19 2.92 -1.16
N LEU A 77 -3.98 2.48 -2.12
CA LEU A 77 -5.41 2.80 -2.20
C LEU A 77 -6.30 1.78 -1.48
N ASP A 78 -5.72 0.76 -0.84
CA ASP A 78 -6.40 -0.27 -0.06
C ASP A 78 -7.50 -0.99 -0.85
N LEU A 79 -7.17 -1.41 -2.08
CA LEU A 79 -8.10 -1.92 -3.07
C LEU A 79 -8.83 -3.19 -2.59
N GLY A 80 -10.15 -3.11 -2.51
CA GLY A 80 -11.01 -4.23 -2.14
C GLY A 80 -10.87 -4.73 -0.70
N VAL A 81 -10.12 -4.04 0.18
CA VAL A 81 -9.80 -4.51 1.53
C VAL A 81 -11.04 -4.72 2.38
N ASP A 82 -11.98 -3.77 2.42
CA ASP A 82 -13.20 -3.89 3.22
C ASP A 82 -14.06 -5.09 2.78
N GLY A 83 -14.20 -5.27 1.46
CA GLY A 83 -14.86 -6.44 0.89
C GLY A 83 -14.09 -7.74 1.16
N GLY A 84 -12.77 -7.71 1.09
CA GLY A 84 -11.90 -8.83 1.42
C GLY A 84 -12.06 -9.27 2.86
N ARG A 85 -11.98 -8.35 3.82
CA ARG A 85 -12.19 -8.60 5.25
C ARG A 85 -13.53 -9.25 5.56
N SER A 86 -14.56 -8.93 4.77
CA SER A 86 -15.87 -9.56 4.86
C SER A 86 -15.94 -10.92 4.13
N ALA A 87 -15.12 -11.13 3.10
CA ALA A 87 -15.17 -12.31 2.26
C ALA A 87 -14.37 -13.50 2.81
N VAL A 88 -13.21 -13.25 3.48
CA VAL A 88 -12.27 -14.27 3.95
C VAL A 88 -12.08 -14.23 5.47
N ASP A 89 -11.58 -15.31 6.08
CA ASP A 89 -11.27 -15.39 7.52
C ASP A 89 -9.83 -14.98 7.83
N ILE A 90 -8.92 -15.13 6.87
CA ILE A 90 -7.54 -14.69 7.04
C ILE A 90 -7.46 -13.16 7.09
N PRO A 91 -6.51 -12.56 7.83
CA PRO A 91 -6.29 -11.12 7.83
C PRO A 91 -6.02 -10.57 6.44
N VAL A 92 -6.76 -9.52 6.03
CA VAL A 92 -6.48 -8.72 4.85
C VAL A 92 -5.92 -7.38 5.31
N ILE A 93 -4.65 -7.14 5.02
CA ILE A 93 -3.91 -5.98 5.50
C ILE A 93 -3.94 -4.88 4.46
N ALA A 94 -4.51 -3.75 4.83
CA ALA A 94 -4.54 -2.54 4.01
C ALA A 94 -3.18 -1.84 4.05
N PRO A 95 -2.48 -1.62 2.94
CA PRO A 95 -1.15 -1.02 2.94
C PRO A 95 -1.13 0.39 3.53
N MET A 96 -2.12 1.23 3.22
CA MET A 96 -2.20 2.58 3.79
C MET A 96 -2.43 2.55 5.30
N GLU A 97 -3.38 1.74 5.77
CA GLU A 97 -3.66 1.57 7.20
C GLU A 97 -2.40 1.08 7.94
N ALA A 98 -1.70 0.09 7.39
CA ALA A 98 -0.45 -0.43 7.95
C ALA A 98 0.62 0.65 8.05
N CYS A 99 0.84 1.42 6.99
CA CYS A 99 1.83 2.50 6.98
C CYS A 99 1.50 3.58 8.01
N LEU A 100 0.24 3.99 8.13
CA LEU A 100 -0.18 4.99 9.11
C LEU A 100 0.05 4.50 10.55
N HIS A 101 -0.28 3.24 10.85
CA HIS A 101 -0.09 2.69 12.19
C HIS A 101 1.40 2.49 12.52
N VAL A 102 2.22 2.02 11.57
CA VAL A 102 3.66 1.92 11.76
C VAL A 102 4.29 3.31 11.95
N ALA A 103 3.88 4.30 11.15
CA ALA A 103 4.34 5.67 11.30
C ALA A 103 4.00 6.25 12.68
N ALA A 104 2.83 5.90 13.24
CA ALA A 104 2.40 6.34 14.57
C ALA A 104 3.24 5.77 15.72
N LEU A 105 4.02 4.74 15.48
CA LEU A 105 5.02 4.22 16.44
C LEU A 105 6.34 4.98 16.37
N LEU A 106 6.57 5.78 15.31
CA LEU A 106 7.84 6.44 15.03
C LEU A 106 7.79 7.96 15.21
N GLY A 107 6.60 8.55 15.15
CA GLY A 107 6.39 9.99 15.31
C GLY A 107 4.91 10.32 15.37
N ASP A 108 4.61 11.59 15.62
CA ASP A 108 3.24 12.09 15.76
C ASP A 108 2.72 12.75 14.48
N ARG A 109 3.60 13.24 13.61
CA ARG A 109 3.27 14.05 12.45
C ARG A 109 3.83 13.48 11.16
N PHE A 110 2.97 13.30 10.14
CA PHE A 110 3.32 12.61 8.91
C PHE A 110 3.23 13.53 7.69
N GLY A 111 4.22 13.42 6.80
CA GLY A 111 4.17 13.97 5.45
C GLY A 111 3.87 12.86 4.44
N LEU A 112 2.87 13.06 3.59
CA LEU A 112 2.48 12.09 2.56
C LEU A 112 2.91 12.59 1.18
N ILE A 113 3.58 11.72 0.39
CA ILE A 113 3.99 12.05 -0.98
C ILE A 113 3.12 11.27 -1.96
N ILE A 114 2.29 12.00 -2.71
CA ILE A 114 1.46 11.47 -3.80
C ILE A 114 2.11 11.77 -5.15
N TYR A 115 1.79 10.99 -6.18
CA TYR A 115 2.36 11.19 -7.52
C TYR A 115 1.48 12.08 -8.42
N HIS A 116 0.21 12.29 -8.09
CA HIS A 116 -0.71 13.08 -8.90
C HIS A 116 -1.75 13.81 -8.03
N GLU A 117 -2.00 15.10 -8.32
CA GLU A 117 -2.93 15.94 -7.55
C GLU A 117 -4.37 15.40 -7.52
N LYS A 118 -4.83 14.74 -8.58
CA LYS A 118 -6.17 14.12 -8.63
C LYS A 118 -6.41 13.11 -7.50
N LEU A 119 -5.34 12.53 -6.95
CA LEU A 119 -5.42 11.59 -5.83
C LEU A 119 -5.60 12.27 -4.47
N LEU A 120 -5.42 13.58 -4.37
CA LEU A 120 -5.39 14.30 -3.09
C LEU A 120 -6.70 14.11 -2.31
N ALA A 121 -7.85 14.33 -2.95
CA ALA A 121 -9.15 14.21 -2.28
C ALA A 121 -9.41 12.78 -1.80
N PHE A 122 -9.03 11.79 -2.61
CA PHE A 122 -9.19 10.38 -2.26
C PHE A 122 -8.25 9.97 -1.11
N ASN A 123 -6.98 10.36 -1.17
CA ASN A 123 -6.02 10.05 -0.10
C ASN A 123 -6.40 10.69 1.23
N ARG A 124 -6.90 11.92 1.22
CA ARG A 124 -7.48 12.56 2.42
C ARG A 124 -8.64 11.75 3.00
N ALA A 125 -9.53 11.26 2.14
CA ALA A 125 -10.66 10.44 2.59
C ALA A 125 -10.21 9.12 3.24
N ILE A 126 -9.18 8.46 2.69
CA ILE A 126 -8.59 7.24 3.27
C ILE A 126 -7.98 7.55 4.65
N VAL A 127 -7.16 8.59 4.75
CA VAL A 127 -6.52 8.99 6.02
C VAL A 127 -7.58 9.27 7.09
N ARG A 128 -8.65 10.00 6.71
CA ARG A 128 -9.79 10.29 7.61
C ARG A 128 -10.49 9.03 8.06
N ARG A 129 -10.69 8.07 7.17
CA ARG A 129 -11.31 6.77 7.50
C ARG A 129 -10.54 6.03 8.59
N TYR A 130 -9.22 6.17 8.63
CA TYR A 130 -8.35 5.58 9.65
C TYR A 130 -8.16 6.45 10.89
N GLY A 131 -8.82 7.62 10.98
CA GLY A 131 -8.74 8.51 12.13
C GLY A 131 -7.39 9.21 12.31
N MET A 132 -6.60 9.34 11.24
CA MET A 132 -5.23 9.87 11.30
C MET A 132 -5.07 11.26 10.65
N GLU A 133 -6.19 11.92 10.26
CA GLU A 133 -6.13 13.18 9.51
C GLU A 133 -5.40 14.29 10.28
N GLU A 134 -5.58 14.38 11.59
CA GLU A 134 -4.94 15.38 12.44
C GLU A 134 -3.42 15.22 12.54
N ARG A 135 -2.90 14.03 12.25
CA ARG A 135 -1.46 13.75 12.20
C ARG A 135 -0.80 14.14 10.88
N ILE A 136 -1.59 14.48 9.85
CA ILE A 136 -1.05 14.78 8.52
C ILE A 136 -0.64 16.26 8.45
N VAL A 137 0.66 16.52 8.35
CA VAL A 137 1.23 17.85 8.13
C VAL A 137 0.83 18.40 6.77
N GLY A 138 0.81 17.53 5.75
CA GLY A 138 0.45 17.90 4.40
C GLY A 138 0.72 16.82 3.39
N PHE A 139 0.39 17.13 2.14
CA PHE A 139 0.67 16.29 0.98
C PHE A 139 1.68 16.99 0.08
N GLY A 140 2.67 16.26 -0.39
CA GLY A 140 3.58 16.65 -1.46
C GLY A 140 3.20 15.94 -2.75
N VAL A 141 3.39 16.61 -3.88
CA VAL A 141 3.13 16.02 -5.21
C VAL A 141 4.45 15.90 -5.94
N SER A 142 4.92 14.66 -6.13
CA SER A 142 6.21 14.39 -6.80
C SER A 142 6.12 14.46 -8.33
N GLY A 143 4.91 14.42 -8.88
CA GLY A 143 4.69 14.31 -10.32
C GLY A 143 4.99 12.90 -10.85
N PHE A 144 4.84 12.74 -12.14
CA PHE A 144 5.13 11.53 -12.92
C PHE A 144 4.38 10.27 -12.48
N ASP A 145 3.59 9.80 -13.39
CA ASP A 145 2.88 8.54 -13.33
C ASP A 145 3.69 7.45 -14.07
N LEU A 146 3.37 6.17 -13.87
CA LEU A 146 3.74 5.17 -14.86
C LEU A 146 3.02 5.51 -16.19
N PRO A 147 3.65 5.49 -17.35
CA PRO A 147 4.93 4.90 -17.71
C PRO A 147 6.15 5.86 -17.68
N ASP A 148 5.96 7.14 -17.38
CA ASP A 148 6.99 8.17 -17.54
C ASP A 148 8.11 8.09 -16.48
N LEU A 149 7.85 7.35 -15.40
CA LEU A 149 8.72 7.25 -14.24
C LEU A 149 10.14 6.76 -14.58
N THR A 150 10.26 5.78 -15.48
CA THR A 150 11.57 5.25 -15.88
C THR A 150 12.34 6.24 -16.73
N ALA A 151 11.66 6.95 -17.63
CA ALA A 151 12.27 7.95 -18.49
C ALA A 151 12.73 9.21 -17.73
N HIS A 152 12.04 9.55 -16.62
CA HIS A 152 12.26 10.76 -15.81
C HIS A 152 12.76 10.46 -14.40
N ARG A 153 13.43 9.33 -14.19
CA ARG A 153 13.79 8.82 -12.88
C ARG A 153 14.51 9.85 -11.99
N GLU A 154 15.47 10.57 -12.51
CA GLU A 154 16.24 11.58 -11.74
C GLU A 154 15.36 12.76 -11.33
N GLU A 155 14.47 13.20 -12.21
CA GLU A 155 13.54 14.29 -11.93
C GLU A 155 12.51 13.87 -10.87
N VAL A 156 12.00 12.64 -10.97
CA VAL A 156 11.08 12.06 -9.95
C VAL A 156 11.76 12.02 -8.58
N ILE A 157 13.01 11.54 -8.52
CA ILE A 157 13.76 11.50 -7.25
C ILE A 157 13.95 12.91 -6.68
N THR A 158 14.34 13.86 -7.53
CA THR A 158 14.55 15.25 -7.13
C THR A 158 13.26 15.86 -6.59
N ASN A 159 12.16 15.72 -7.30
CA ASN A 159 10.86 16.25 -6.90
C ASN A 159 10.38 15.59 -5.59
N PHE A 160 10.53 14.27 -5.47
CA PHE A 160 10.18 13.54 -4.26
C PHE A 160 10.94 14.05 -3.04
N VAL A 161 12.26 14.17 -3.16
CA VAL A 161 13.13 14.66 -2.07
C VAL A 161 12.80 16.11 -1.70
N ASN A 162 12.55 16.98 -2.68
CA ASN A 162 12.18 18.36 -2.44
C ASN A 162 10.85 18.48 -1.69
N GLU A 163 9.82 17.75 -2.12
CA GLU A 163 8.52 17.74 -1.46
C GLU A 163 8.60 17.13 -0.04
N ALA A 164 9.38 16.06 0.12
CA ALA A 164 9.61 15.48 1.45
C ALA A 164 10.30 16.49 2.40
N LYS A 165 11.36 17.17 1.94
CA LYS A 165 12.04 18.21 2.72
C LYS A 165 11.13 19.39 3.05
N ARG A 166 10.25 19.78 2.12
CA ARG A 166 9.23 20.82 2.40
C ARG A 166 8.29 20.39 3.52
N LEU A 167 7.82 19.14 3.50
CA LEU A 167 6.94 18.62 4.56
C LEU A 167 7.67 18.47 5.89
N ILE A 168 8.92 18.03 5.88
CA ILE A 168 9.77 17.99 7.09
C ILE A 168 9.96 19.39 7.67
N GLY A 169 10.24 20.39 6.84
CA GLY A 169 10.31 21.80 7.25
C GLY A 169 9.00 22.34 7.82
N ALA A 170 7.86 21.76 7.45
CA ALA A 170 6.54 22.05 8.01
C ALA A 170 6.21 21.22 9.27
N GLY A 171 7.15 20.40 9.75
CA GLY A 171 7.04 19.62 10.98
C GLY A 171 6.66 18.15 10.79
N ALA A 172 6.81 17.57 9.59
CA ALA A 172 6.66 16.13 9.43
C ALA A 172 7.87 15.40 10.04
N GLU A 173 7.59 14.39 10.85
CA GLU A 173 8.55 13.54 11.55
C GLU A 173 8.75 12.19 10.84
N VAL A 174 7.78 11.80 10.03
CA VAL A 174 7.78 10.57 9.22
C VAL A 174 7.27 10.90 7.82
N ILE A 175 7.88 10.33 6.79
CA ILE A 175 7.42 10.41 5.40
C ILE A 175 6.78 9.10 4.97
N ILE A 176 5.60 9.18 4.35
CA ILE A 176 4.87 8.03 3.80
C ILE A 176 4.72 8.23 2.29
N PRO A 177 5.46 7.46 1.46
CA PRO A 177 5.24 7.40 0.01
C PRO A 177 3.87 6.78 -0.32
N MET A 178 3.02 7.53 -1.01
CA MET A 178 1.72 7.05 -1.47
C MET A 178 1.76 6.42 -2.86
N GLY A 179 2.82 6.67 -3.61
CA GLY A 179 3.07 6.09 -4.93
C GLY A 179 4.07 4.94 -4.83
N ILE A 180 3.60 3.70 -4.69
CA ILE A 180 4.47 2.53 -4.57
C ILE A 180 5.40 2.33 -5.77
N SER A 181 4.98 2.75 -6.95
CA SER A 181 5.81 2.72 -8.16
C SER A 181 7.03 3.62 -8.03
N GLN A 182 6.90 4.75 -7.33
CA GLN A 182 8.03 5.60 -7.01
C GLN A 182 8.86 4.98 -5.88
N CYS A 183 8.30 4.84 -4.70
CA CYS A 183 8.96 4.23 -3.55
C CYS A 183 8.04 3.17 -2.93
N PRO A 184 8.51 1.92 -2.77
CA PRO A 184 9.91 1.47 -2.82
C PRO A 184 10.37 0.89 -4.16
N VAL A 185 9.53 0.85 -5.22
CA VAL A 185 9.83 0.08 -6.45
C VAL A 185 11.00 0.67 -7.26
N HIS A 186 11.04 1.98 -7.45
CA HIS A 186 12.10 2.66 -8.22
C HIS A 186 13.04 3.50 -7.36
N ILE A 187 12.62 3.91 -6.17
CA ILE A 187 13.44 4.66 -5.20
C ILE A 187 13.53 3.83 -3.93
N ASP A 188 14.71 3.46 -3.54
CA ASP A 188 14.94 2.68 -2.31
C ASP A 188 14.55 3.49 -1.08
N ALA A 189 13.69 2.91 -0.22
CA ALA A 189 13.17 3.59 0.97
C ALA A 189 14.24 3.84 2.03
N LYS A 190 15.24 2.95 2.14
CA LYS A 190 16.34 3.10 3.08
C LYS A 190 17.25 4.24 2.66
N TRP A 191 17.56 4.32 1.37
CA TRP A 191 18.31 5.45 0.82
C TRP A 191 17.57 6.78 1.05
N LEU A 192 16.24 6.82 0.80
CA LEU A 192 15.44 8.02 1.09
C LEU A 192 15.51 8.41 2.56
N GLN A 193 15.39 7.46 3.48
CA GLN A 193 15.50 7.72 4.91
C GLN A 193 16.86 8.33 5.27
N GLU A 194 17.95 7.85 4.69
CA GLU A 194 19.29 8.42 4.87
C GLU A 194 19.39 9.86 4.32
N GLN A 195 18.77 10.14 3.16
CA GLN A 195 18.77 11.47 2.54
C GLN A 195 17.90 12.49 3.30
N LEU A 196 16.84 12.04 3.93
CA LEU A 196 15.84 12.89 4.59
C LEU A 196 16.10 13.07 6.09
N GLY A 197 16.81 12.15 6.72
CA GLY A 197 17.08 12.14 8.16
C GLY A 197 15.84 11.84 9.03
N VAL A 198 14.74 11.35 8.44
CA VAL A 198 13.53 10.92 9.14
C VAL A 198 13.08 9.55 8.62
N PRO A 199 12.33 8.77 9.39
CA PRO A 199 11.79 7.50 8.94
C PRO A 199 10.96 7.63 7.65
N VAL A 200 11.13 6.65 6.75
CA VAL A 200 10.32 6.48 5.54
C VAL A 200 9.57 5.16 5.65
N VAL A 201 8.24 5.23 5.77
CA VAL A 201 7.37 4.06 5.92
C VAL A 201 6.63 3.79 4.62
N GLU A 202 6.94 2.68 3.97
CA GLU A 202 6.48 2.39 2.61
C GLU A 202 5.54 1.18 2.53
N GLY A 203 4.80 1.08 1.41
CA GLY A 203 3.65 0.20 1.22
C GLY A 203 3.94 -1.26 0.88
N PHE A 204 5.17 -1.75 1.03
CA PHE A 204 5.54 -3.17 0.95
C PHE A 204 5.94 -3.71 2.32
N GLY A 205 6.98 -3.16 2.92
CA GLY A 205 7.54 -3.64 4.19
C GLY A 205 6.54 -3.54 5.33
N ALA A 206 5.90 -2.39 5.51
CA ALA A 206 4.96 -2.19 6.61
C ALA A 206 3.78 -3.18 6.56
N PRO A 207 3.01 -3.32 5.48
CA PRO A 207 1.89 -4.26 5.44
C PRO A 207 2.33 -5.73 5.45
N ILE A 208 3.46 -6.10 4.84
CA ILE A 208 3.99 -7.47 4.86
C ILE A 208 4.35 -7.88 6.30
N ARG A 209 5.06 -7.03 7.04
CA ARG A 209 5.42 -7.31 8.43
C ARG A 209 4.20 -7.35 9.34
N MET A 210 3.23 -6.46 9.13
CA MET A 210 1.97 -6.48 9.88
C MET A 210 1.16 -7.75 9.58
N ALA A 211 1.13 -8.21 8.32
CA ALA A 211 0.51 -9.48 7.95
C ALA A 211 1.15 -10.67 8.69
N GLY A 212 2.48 -10.73 8.71
CA GLY A 212 3.22 -11.76 9.45
C GLY A 212 2.93 -11.71 10.95
N LEU A 213 2.88 -10.51 11.54
CA LEU A 213 2.53 -10.33 12.95
C LEU A 213 1.15 -10.89 13.28
N LEU A 214 0.11 -10.51 12.52
CA LEU A 214 -1.26 -10.95 12.79
C LEU A 214 -1.43 -12.45 12.55
N ALA A 215 -0.83 -12.98 11.49
CA ALA A 215 -0.82 -14.42 11.21
C ALA A 215 -0.09 -15.20 12.31
N GLY A 216 1.10 -14.76 12.71
CA GLY A 216 1.89 -15.39 13.78
C GLY A 216 1.20 -15.39 15.15
N LEU A 217 0.37 -14.38 15.42
CA LEU A 217 -0.48 -14.32 16.61
C LEU A 217 -1.80 -15.12 16.48
N GLY A 218 -2.08 -15.73 15.31
CA GLY A 218 -3.33 -16.45 15.05
C GLY A 218 -4.57 -15.55 15.03
N LEU A 219 -4.42 -14.25 14.80
CA LEU A 219 -5.52 -13.29 14.83
C LEU A 219 -6.28 -13.30 13.50
N LYS A 220 -7.59 -13.09 13.60
CA LYS A 220 -8.52 -13.05 12.46
C LYS A 220 -9.33 -11.75 12.46
N GLN A 221 -9.98 -11.47 11.35
CA GLN A 221 -10.88 -10.31 11.25
C GLN A 221 -12.08 -10.45 12.20
N SER A 222 -12.42 -9.36 12.89
CA SER A 222 -13.62 -9.31 13.74
C SER A 222 -14.89 -9.50 12.90
N ARG A 223 -15.68 -10.51 13.20
CA ARG A 223 -16.96 -10.79 12.54
C ARG A 223 -18.10 -9.85 12.96
N ILE A 224 -17.90 -9.09 14.01
CA ILE A 224 -18.82 -7.99 14.39
C ILE A 224 -18.62 -6.81 13.43
N ARG A 225 -17.36 -6.43 13.16
CA ARG A 225 -17.03 -5.31 12.26
C ARG A 225 -17.13 -5.71 10.79
N TRP A 226 -16.78 -6.96 10.46
CA TRP A 226 -16.70 -7.50 9.10
C TRP A 226 -17.53 -8.79 9.01
N PRO A 227 -18.88 -8.69 8.99
CA PRO A 227 -19.73 -9.89 8.88
C PRO A 227 -19.46 -10.61 7.56
N LYS A 228 -19.51 -11.94 7.57
CA LYS A 228 -19.34 -12.73 6.33
C LYS A 228 -20.41 -12.33 5.31
N SER A 229 -19.98 -12.18 4.05
CA SER A 229 -20.93 -11.94 2.97
C SER A 229 -21.84 -13.16 2.80
N GLY A 230 -23.16 -12.94 2.70
CA GLY A 230 -24.14 -14.00 2.52
C GLY A 230 -24.25 -14.54 1.08
N ALA A 231 -23.44 -14.05 0.15
CA ALA A 231 -23.43 -14.52 -1.24
C ALA A 231 -22.76 -15.90 -1.31
N GLY A 232 -23.55 -16.95 -1.51
CA GLY A 232 -23.08 -18.33 -1.64
C GLY A 232 -23.73 -19.34 -0.70
N LYS A 233 -24.91 -18.99 -0.12
CA LYS A 233 -25.78 -19.99 0.53
C LYS A 233 -26.74 -20.56 -0.51
#